data_45d3b37f9f3af1b86194f40897187aad
#
_entry.id   45d3b37f9f3af1b86194f40897187aad
#
_cell.length_a   1.000
_cell.length_b   1.000
_cell.length_c   1.000
_cell.angle_alpha   90.00
_cell.angle_beta   90.00
_cell.angle_gamma   90.00
#
_symmetry.space_group_name_H-M   'P 1'
#
loop_
_entity.id
_entity.type
_entity.pdbx_description
1 polymer ?
#
loop_
_entity_poly.entity_id
_entity_poly.type
_entity_poly.pdbx_seq_one_letter_code
_entity_poly.pdbx_strand_id
1 'polypeptide(L)'
;MLKTGILFLLLFFGISGFCSGQIADSTYLHELKSELRKKWPENKTINLVFHGHSVPSGYFATPVVRTLEAYPHLTLKRLKEKYPYAVVNVITTSVGGENSLQGVKRFERDVLTHKPDLIFIDYALNDRNMGLDISKEAVEIMINSALDENIPVILLTPSPDMGVDVAAAGNELEQFSEMLKKLAAAYRIGLADSYAQFRNQVTEGRNLLDFMAQVNHPNEKGHELIAEGIMKYF
;
A
#
# COMPACT_ATOMS: atom_id res chain seq x y z
N MET A 1 -65.91 17.42 29.77
CA MET A 1 -64.79 16.62 30.23
C MET A 1 -63.78 16.53 29.08
N LEU A 2 -62.78 17.44 29.04
CA LEU A 2 -61.68 17.42 28.07
C LEU A 2 -60.59 16.46 28.58
N LYS A 3 -60.21 15.46 27.76
CA LYS A 3 -59.04 14.62 28.02
C LYS A 3 -57.83 15.20 27.29
N THR A 4 -56.89 15.73 28.06
CA THR A 4 -55.60 16.25 27.57
C THR A 4 -54.66 15.06 27.35
N GLY A 5 -54.35 14.75 26.11
CA GLY A 5 -53.32 13.74 25.74
C GLY A 5 -51.95 14.41 25.73
N ILE A 6 -51.04 13.93 26.60
CA ILE A 6 -49.63 14.34 26.61
C ILE A 6 -48.89 13.47 25.58
N LEU A 7 -48.37 14.14 24.53
CA LEU A 7 -47.52 13.53 23.50
C LEU A 7 -46.07 13.52 24.01
N PHE A 8 -45.54 12.36 24.35
CA PHE A 8 -44.13 12.19 24.68
C PHE A 8 -43.30 12.09 23.38
N LEU A 9 -42.56 13.15 23.09
CA LEU A 9 -41.61 13.20 21.98
C LEU A 9 -40.29 12.54 22.43
N LEU A 10 -40.04 11.29 22.09
CA LEU A 10 -38.77 10.62 22.29
C LEU A 10 -37.73 11.15 21.29
N LEU A 11 -36.88 12.04 21.74
CA LEU A 11 -35.67 12.47 21.02
C LEU A 11 -34.65 11.32 21.08
N PHE A 12 -34.54 10.57 19.97
CA PHE A 12 -33.43 9.66 19.74
C PHE A 12 -32.17 10.50 19.43
N PHE A 13 -31.34 10.74 20.44
CA PHE A 13 -29.95 11.19 20.22
C PHE A 13 -29.17 9.99 19.66
N GLY A 14 -29.04 9.91 18.34
CA GLY A 14 -28.09 9.02 17.68
C GLY A 14 -26.68 9.47 18.05
N ILE A 15 -26.03 8.78 18.98
CA ILE A 15 -24.60 8.88 19.20
C ILE A 15 -23.94 8.26 17.98
N SER A 16 -23.58 9.10 16.98
CA SER A 16 -22.66 8.72 15.92
C SER A 16 -21.30 8.53 16.57
N GLY A 17 -21.05 7.34 17.09
CA GLY A 17 -19.72 6.94 17.49
C GLY A 17 -18.84 6.99 16.26
N PHE A 18 -17.96 7.96 16.14
CA PHE A 18 -16.82 7.92 15.24
C PHE A 18 -16.00 6.71 15.64
N CYS A 19 -16.26 5.56 14.99
CA CYS A 19 -15.39 4.43 15.10
C CYS A 19 -14.08 4.85 14.42
N SER A 20 -13.09 5.24 15.21
CA SER A 20 -11.73 5.48 14.72
C SER A 20 -11.27 4.18 14.06
N GLY A 21 -11.22 4.16 12.73
CA GLY A 21 -10.70 3.04 11.99
C GLY A 21 -9.27 2.76 12.43
N GLN A 22 -8.87 1.52 12.42
CA GLN A 22 -7.51 1.10 12.72
C GLN A 22 -6.92 0.42 11.49
N ILE A 23 -5.66 0.78 11.17
CA ILE A 23 -4.90 0.08 10.13
C ILE A 23 -4.85 -1.40 10.49
N ALA A 24 -5.09 -2.26 9.50
CA ALA A 24 -5.08 -3.69 9.70
C ALA A 24 -3.69 -4.19 10.16
N ASP A 25 -3.69 -5.10 11.09
CA ASP A 25 -2.46 -5.71 11.61
C ASP A 25 -2.07 -6.99 10.83
N SER A 26 -1.11 -7.74 11.36
CA SER A 26 -0.64 -8.98 10.74
C SER A 26 -1.71 -10.08 10.63
N THR A 27 -2.87 -9.95 11.28
CA THR A 27 -3.99 -10.92 11.15
C THR A 27 -4.80 -10.69 9.89
N TYR A 28 -4.70 -9.52 9.27
CA TYR A 28 -5.42 -9.11 8.08
C TYR A 28 -5.33 -10.13 6.93
N LEU A 29 -4.15 -10.70 6.72
CA LEU A 29 -3.93 -11.71 5.68
C LEU A 29 -4.05 -13.16 6.20
N HIS A 30 -4.86 -13.41 7.23
CA HIS A 30 -4.97 -14.74 7.85
C HIS A 30 -5.32 -15.84 6.82
N GLU A 31 -6.31 -15.59 5.95
CA GLU A 31 -6.74 -16.55 4.93
C GLU A 31 -5.64 -16.79 3.90
N LEU A 32 -5.03 -15.71 3.38
CA LEU A 32 -3.92 -15.81 2.45
C LEU A 32 -2.73 -16.57 3.05
N LYS A 33 -2.40 -16.31 4.32
CA LYS A 33 -1.34 -17.06 5.02
C LYS A 33 -1.67 -18.51 5.22
N SER A 34 -2.95 -18.85 5.39
CA SER A 34 -3.40 -20.24 5.44
C SER A 34 -3.16 -20.93 4.09
N GLU A 35 -3.51 -20.27 2.97
CA GLU A 35 -3.25 -20.79 1.62
C GLU A 35 -1.74 -20.96 1.35
N LEU A 36 -0.91 -19.99 1.74
CA LEU A 36 0.55 -20.07 1.57
C LEU A 36 1.21 -21.27 2.29
N ARG A 37 0.57 -21.82 3.33
CA ARG A 37 1.09 -22.99 4.08
C ARG A 37 0.72 -24.32 3.44
N LYS A 38 -0.26 -24.34 2.55
CA LYS A 38 -0.72 -25.57 1.91
C LYS A 38 0.35 -26.18 1.02
N LYS A 39 0.33 -27.50 0.92
CA LYS A 39 1.22 -28.28 0.06
C LYS A 39 0.41 -28.89 -1.08
N TRP A 40 1.08 -29.25 -2.15
CA TRP A 40 0.45 -30.03 -3.21
C TRP A 40 -0.13 -31.35 -2.63
N PRO A 41 -1.34 -31.80 -3.01
CA PRO A 41 -2.23 -31.18 -4.04
C PRO A 41 -3.23 -30.13 -3.53
N GLU A 42 -3.22 -29.73 -2.26
CA GLU A 42 -4.20 -28.80 -1.67
C GLU A 42 -3.85 -27.32 -1.91
N ASN A 43 -2.62 -27.03 -2.37
CA ASN A 43 -2.21 -25.65 -2.66
C ASN A 43 -2.77 -25.16 -3.99
N LYS A 44 -3.03 -23.87 -4.08
CA LYS A 44 -3.34 -23.14 -5.33
C LYS A 44 -2.23 -22.16 -5.66
N THR A 45 -2.24 -21.66 -6.90
CA THR A 45 -1.43 -20.51 -7.28
C THR A 45 -1.97 -19.24 -6.64
N ILE A 46 -1.08 -18.44 -6.06
CA ILE A 46 -1.39 -17.16 -5.41
C ILE A 46 -0.81 -16.05 -6.28
N ASN A 47 -1.64 -15.07 -6.64
CA ASN A 47 -1.28 -13.92 -7.45
C ASN A 47 -1.14 -12.68 -6.57
N LEU A 48 0.07 -12.17 -6.43
CA LEU A 48 0.37 -10.90 -5.77
C LEU A 48 0.58 -9.84 -6.85
N VAL A 49 -0.30 -8.84 -6.91
CA VAL A 49 -0.24 -7.79 -7.95
C VAL A 49 0.24 -6.48 -7.34
N PHE A 50 1.30 -5.93 -7.92
CA PHE A 50 1.91 -4.65 -7.54
C PHE A 50 1.58 -3.60 -8.59
N HIS A 51 0.72 -2.65 -8.20
CA HIS A 51 0.23 -1.58 -9.06
C HIS A 51 0.81 -0.25 -8.60
N GLY A 52 1.47 0.47 -9.52
CA GLY A 52 2.17 1.69 -9.13
C GLY A 52 2.98 2.32 -10.26
N HIS A 53 4.04 2.97 -9.86
CA HIS A 53 4.90 3.78 -10.74
C HIS A 53 6.28 3.11 -10.99
N SER A 54 7.34 3.91 -11.16
CA SER A 54 8.70 3.42 -11.50
C SER A 54 9.34 2.58 -10.39
N VAL A 55 9.07 2.86 -9.11
CA VAL A 55 9.74 2.16 -8.00
C VAL A 55 9.37 0.68 -7.97
N PRO A 56 8.10 0.25 -7.93
CA PRO A 56 7.76 -1.17 -8.02
C PRO A 56 8.17 -1.83 -9.35
N SER A 57 8.33 -1.05 -10.45
CA SER A 57 8.89 -1.57 -11.70
C SER A 57 10.38 -1.89 -11.63
N GLY A 58 11.08 -1.38 -10.62
CA GLY A 58 12.51 -1.59 -10.44
C GLY A 58 13.42 -0.59 -11.15
N TYR A 59 12.92 0.62 -11.41
CA TYR A 59 13.81 1.68 -11.88
C TYR A 59 14.80 2.06 -10.78
N PHE A 60 16.08 2.08 -11.16
CA PHE A 60 17.21 2.52 -10.33
C PHE A 60 17.75 3.84 -10.85
N ALA A 61 19.00 3.88 -11.30
CA ALA A 61 19.51 5.04 -12.04
C ALA A 61 19.04 4.94 -13.51
N THR A 62 18.08 5.77 -13.89
CA THR A 62 17.48 5.76 -15.25
C THR A 62 18.56 5.86 -16.34
N PRO A 63 18.55 5.03 -17.38
CA PRO A 63 17.45 4.12 -17.79
C PRO A 63 17.53 2.68 -17.23
N VAL A 64 18.35 2.41 -16.22
CA VAL A 64 18.57 1.06 -15.69
C VAL A 64 17.37 0.60 -14.90
N VAL A 65 16.85 -0.58 -15.26
CA VAL A 65 15.77 -1.27 -14.54
C VAL A 65 16.33 -2.57 -13.97
N ARG A 66 16.17 -2.77 -12.66
CA ARG A 66 16.62 -3.95 -11.91
C ARG A 66 15.42 -4.64 -11.28
N THR A 67 14.65 -5.31 -12.09
CA THR A 67 13.38 -5.91 -11.67
C THR A 67 13.56 -6.93 -10.55
N LEU A 68 14.63 -7.71 -10.57
CA LEU A 68 14.85 -8.78 -9.57
C LEU A 68 15.30 -8.23 -8.20
N GLU A 69 15.88 -7.04 -8.17
CA GLU A 69 16.28 -6.32 -6.95
C GLU A 69 15.20 -5.34 -6.48
N ALA A 70 14.09 -5.23 -7.21
CA ALA A 70 12.95 -4.42 -6.81
C ALA A 70 12.12 -5.11 -5.71
N TYR A 71 11.51 -4.32 -4.83
CA TYR A 71 10.81 -4.82 -3.66
C TYR A 71 9.70 -5.87 -3.95
N PRO A 72 8.99 -5.87 -5.11
CA PRO A 72 8.04 -6.94 -5.41
C PRO A 72 8.71 -8.32 -5.50
N HIS A 73 9.87 -8.40 -6.17
CA HIS A 73 10.61 -9.66 -6.31
C HIS A 73 11.39 -10.02 -5.04
N LEU A 74 11.88 -9.04 -4.28
CA LEU A 74 12.45 -9.28 -2.95
C LEU A 74 11.39 -9.83 -1.99
N THR A 75 10.15 -9.33 -2.06
CA THR A 75 9.01 -9.89 -1.32
C THR A 75 8.75 -11.34 -1.72
N LEU A 76 8.74 -11.66 -3.03
CA LEU A 76 8.61 -13.04 -3.51
C LEU A 76 9.71 -13.95 -2.94
N LYS A 77 10.97 -13.51 -3.00
CA LYS A 77 12.10 -14.27 -2.47
C LYS A 77 11.89 -14.60 -0.99
N ARG A 78 11.57 -13.61 -0.17
CA ARG A 78 11.33 -13.77 1.27
C ARG A 78 10.10 -14.65 1.57
N LEU A 79 9.04 -14.53 0.76
CA LEU A 79 7.88 -15.41 0.85
C LEU A 79 8.24 -16.87 0.55
N LYS A 80 9.08 -17.12 -0.45
CA LYS A 80 9.54 -18.48 -0.79
C LYS A 80 10.44 -19.08 0.28
N GLU A 81 11.23 -18.26 0.96
CA GLU A 81 12.01 -18.69 2.14
C GLU A 81 11.10 -19.09 3.30
N LYS A 82 10.03 -18.30 3.55
CA LYS A 82 9.07 -18.52 4.65
C LYS A 82 8.04 -19.62 4.34
N TYR A 83 7.57 -19.70 3.09
CA TYR A 83 6.54 -20.62 2.61
C TYR A 83 7.06 -21.45 1.41
N PRO A 84 7.95 -22.42 1.64
CA PRO A 84 8.67 -23.11 0.55
C PRO A 84 7.76 -23.91 -0.40
N TYR A 85 6.58 -24.30 0.05
CA TYR A 85 5.63 -25.09 -0.74
C TYR A 85 4.62 -24.23 -1.52
N ALA A 86 4.52 -22.93 -1.22
CA ALA A 86 3.58 -22.04 -1.89
C ALA A 86 3.94 -21.83 -3.36
N VAL A 87 2.95 -21.81 -4.23
CA VAL A 87 3.08 -21.36 -5.62
C VAL A 87 2.64 -19.90 -5.68
N VAL A 88 3.58 -18.99 -5.93
CA VAL A 88 3.33 -17.55 -5.88
C VAL A 88 3.79 -16.89 -7.17
N ASN A 89 2.91 -16.15 -7.80
CA ASN A 89 3.21 -15.21 -8.87
C ASN A 89 3.33 -13.80 -8.31
N VAL A 90 4.37 -13.08 -8.71
CA VAL A 90 4.45 -11.63 -8.55
C VAL A 90 4.20 -11.01 -9.91
N ILE A 91 3.18 -10.17 -9.99
CA ILE A 91 2.74 -9.50 -11.21
C ILE A 91 2.89 -8.00 -10.98
N THR A 92 3.74 -7.36 -11.77
CA THR A 92 3.98 -5.93 -11.68
C THR A 92 3.24 -5.22 -12.82
N THR A 93 2.20 -4.48 -12.49
CA THR A 93 1.41 -3.68 -13.45
C THR A 93 1.78 -2.21 -13.40
N SER A 94 2.97 -1.91 -12.90
CA SER A 94 3.48 -0.56 -12.68
C SER A 94 4.00 0.08 -13.96
N VAL A 95 3.83 1.41 -14.09
CA VAL A 95 4.27 2.20 -15.25
C VAL A 95 5.15 3.37 -14.78
N GLY A 96 6.35 3.49 -15.33
CA GLY A 96 7.28 4.58 -14.98
C GLY A 96 6.66 5.96 -15.19
N GLY A 97 6.76 6.85 -14.19
CA GLY A 97 6.24 8.21 -14.24
C GLY A 97 4.73 8.35 -14.00
N GLU A 98 4.00 7.24 -13.86
CA GLU A 98 2.55 7.26 -13.67
C GLU A 98 2.16 7.75 -12.28
N ASN A 99 1.01 8.45 -12.19
CA ASN A 99 0.35 8.84 -10.95
C ASN A 99 -0.94 8.05 -10.72
N SER A 100 -1.55 8.16 -9.54
CA SER A 100 -2.76 7.39 -9.18
C SER A 100 -3.96 7.69 -10.08
N LEU A 101 -4.12 8.95 -10.57
CA LEU A 101 -5.20 9.34 -11.49
C LEU A 101 -5.08 8.64 -12.87
N GLN A 102 -3.86 8.31 -13.29
CA GLN A 102 -3.62 7.52 -14.49
C GLN A 102 -3.80 6.02 -14.20
N GLY A 103 -3.27 5.55 -13.06
CA GLY A 103 -3.35 4.17 -12.63
C GLY A 103 -4.79 3.67 -12.45
N VAL A 104 -5.66 4.48 -11.85
CA VAL A 104 -7.08 4.09 -11.63
C VAL A 104 -7.83 3.82 -12.94
N LYS A 105 -7.50 4.52 -14.02
CA LYS A 105 -8.16 4.34 -15.34
C LYS A 105 -7.92 2.97 -15.98
N ARG A 106 -6.88 2.29 -15.56
CA ARG A 106 -6.51 0.98 -16.08
C ARG A 106 -6.57 -0.14 -15.02
N PHE A 107 -7.02 0.20 -13.79
CA PHE A 107 -7.00 -0.71 -12.65
C PHE A 107 -7.80 -2.00 -12.92
N GLU A 108 -9.03 -1.89 -13.42
CA GLU A 108 -9.86 -3.03 -13.75
C GLU A 108 -9.19 -3.92 -14.82
N ARG A 109 -8.73 -3.31 -15.93
CA ARG A 109 -8.15 -4.04 -17.06
C ARG A 109 -6.80 -4.67 -16.72
N ASP A 110 -5.93 -3.94 -16.01
CA ASP A 110 -4.52 -4.32 -15.84
C ASP A 110 -4.25 -4.97 -14.48
N VAL A 111 -5.18 -4.86 -13.51
CA VAL A 111 -5.00 -5.43 -12.16
C VAL A 111 -6.01 -6.54 -11.89
N LEU A 112 -7.31 -6.25 -11.95
CA LEU A 112 -8.34 -7.22 -11.55
C LEU A 112 -8.40 -8.44 -12.47
N THR A 113 -8.08 -8.28 -13.76
CA THR A 113 -8.02 -9.40 -14.73
C THR A 113 -6.99 -10.47 -14.37
N HIS A 114 -5.99 -10.14 -13.55
CA HIS A 114 -5.02 -11.12 -13.04
C HIS A 114 -5.55 -11.98 -11.89
N LYS A 115 -6.81 -11.75 -11.46
CA LYS A 115 -7.43 -12.46 -10.32
C LYS A 115 -6.52 -12.45 -9.10
N PRO A 116 -6.18 -11.26 -8.58
CA PRO A 116 -5.23 -11.13 -7.48
C PRO A 116 -5.77 -11.74 -6.19
N ASP A 117 -4.91 -12.40 -5.43
CA ASP A 117 -5.16 -12.78 -4.04
C ASP A 117 -4.74 -11.68 -3.06
N LEU A 118 -3.96 -10.69 -3.52
CA LEU A 118 -3.56 -9.49 -2.79
C LEU A 118 -3.07 -8.43 -3.77
N ILE A 119 -3.49 -7.18 -3.55
CA ILE A 119 -3.05 -6.03 -4.33
C ILE A 119 -2.22 -5.08 -3.46
N PHE A 120 -1.10 -4.61 -4.02
CA PHE A 120 -0.29 -3.53 -3.48
C PHE A 120 -0.46 -2.28 -4.35
N ILE A 121 -0.72 -1.12 -3.72
CA ILE A 121 -0.92 0.17 -4.42
C ILE A 121 0.17 1.15 -3.97
N ASP A 122 0.96 1.64 -4.92
CA ASP A 122 2.13 2.50 -4.70
C ASP A 122 2.20 3.64 -5.73
N TYR A 123 1.59 4.81 -5.41
CA TYR A 123 1.55 5.97 -6.31
C TYR A 123 1.98 7.29 -5.68
N ALA A 124 1.91 7.43 -4.36
CA ALA A 124 1.97 8.71 -3.66
C ALA A 124 3.21 9.56 -3.97
N LEU A 125 4.34 8.96 -4.36
CA LEU A 125 5.54 9.69 -4.75
C LEU A 125 5.31 10.59 -5.97
N ASN A 126 4.56 10.11 -6.97
CA ASN A 126 4.28 10.84 -8.21
C ASN A 126 3.02 11.71 -8.12
N ASP A 127 2.21 11.52 -7.09
CA ASP A 127 0.94 12.25 -6.90
C ASP A 127 1.13 13.68 -6.40
N ARG A 128 2.33 14.06 -5.97
CA ARG A 128 2.65 15.38 -5.41
C ARG A 128 2.18 16.55 -6.28
N ASN A 129 2.30 16.42 -7.59
CA ASN A 129 1.90 17.45 -8.53
C ASN A 129 0.37 17.58 -8.72
N MET A 130 -0.42 16.62 -8.24
CA MET A 130 -1.89 16.62 -8.37
C MET A 130 -2.58 17.17 -7.12
N GLY A 131 -1.92 17.13 -5.98
CA GLY A 131 -2.49 17.44 -4.67
C GLY A 131 -3.18 16.27 -3.99
N LEU A 132 -3.35 16.41 -2.67
CA LEU A 132 -3.82 15.35 -1.78
C LEU A 132 -5.22 14.85 -2.09
N ASP A 133 -6.16 15.75 -2.43
CA ASP A 133 -7.57 15.38 -2.63
C ASP A 133 -7.75 14.51 -3.88
N ILE A 134 -7.09 14.86 -4.98
CA ILE A 134 -7.15 14.07 -6.23
C ILE A 134 -6.49 12.71 -6.05
N SER A 135 -5.33 12.67 -5.38
CA SER A 135 -4.65 11.42 -5.06
C SER A 135 -5.51 10.52 -4.18
N LYS A 136 -6.10 11.10 -3.12
CA LYS A 136 -7.00 10.40 -2.21
C LYS A 136 -8.16 9.75 -2.96
N GLU A 137 -8.88 10.53 -3.79
CA GLU A 137 -10.03 10.04 -4.56
C GLU A 137 -9.63 8.87 -5.49
N ALA A 138 -8.54 9.02 -6.23
CA ALA A 138 -8.05 7.97 -7.13
C ALA A 138 -7.68 6.68 -6.38
N VAL A 139 -7.01 6.79 -5.23
CA VAL A 139 -6.67 5.64 -4.39
C VAL A 139 -7.92 5.00 -3.78
N GLU A 140 -8.89 5.79 -3.31
CA GLU A 140 -10.17 5.29 -2.78
C GLU A 140 -10.96 4.48 -3.83
N ILE A 141 -10.97 4.92 -5.09
CA ILE A 141 -11.62 4.17 -6.18
C ILE A 141 -10.96 2.80 -6.35
N MET A 142 -9.62 2.74 -6.37
CA MET A 142 -8.89 1.46 -6.50
C MET A 142 -9.13 0.54 -5.29
N ILE A 143 -9.15 1.09 -4.07
CA ILE A 143 -9.48 0.33 -2.85
C ILE A 143 -10.89 -0.27 -2.96
N ASN A 144 -11.89 0.54 -3.28
CA ASN A 144 -13.28 0.09 -3.39
C ASN A 144 -13.42 -1.00 -4.46
N SER A 145 -12.83 -0.80 -5.65
CA SER A 145 -12.85 -1.80 -6.72
C SER A 145 -12.25 -3.15 -6.31
N ALA A 146 -11.20 -3.15 -5.50
CA ALA A 146 -10.60 -4.37 -4.98
C ALA A 146 -11.48 -5.03 -3.89
N LEU A 147 -12.01 -4.22 -2.95
CA LEU A 147 -12.82 -4.72 -1.84
C LEU A 147 -14.18 -5.24 -2.32
N ASP A 148 -14.78 -4.66 -3.37
CA ASP A 148 -16.01 -5.16 -3.98
C ASP A 148 -15.84 -6.58 -4.53
N GLU A 149 -14.61 -6.95 -4.92
CA GLU A 149 -14.24 -8.31 -5.33
C GLU A 149 -13.68 -9.17 -4.17
N ASN A 150 -13.75 -8.67 -2.92
CA ASN A 150 -13.19 -9.31 -1.72
C ASN A 150 -11.67 -9.53 -1.80
N ILE A 151 -10.95 -8.69 -2.52
CA ILE A 151 -9.50 -8.77 -2.66
C ILE A 151 -8.85 -7.87 -1.60
N PRO A 152 -7.97 -8.41 -0.73
CA PRO A 152 -7.24 -7.60 0.24
C PRO A 152 -6.28 -6.64 -0.44
N VAL A 153 -6.06 -5.49 0.21
CA VAL A 153 -5.19 -4.41 -0.28
C VAL A 153 -4.16 -4.04 0.77
N ILE A 154 -2.93 -3.80 0.34
CA ILE A 154 -1.89 -3.12 1.13
C ILE A 154 -1.50 -1.84 0.39
N LEU A 155 -1.68 -0.69 1.04
CA LEU A 155 -1.15 0.57 0.56
C LEU A 155 0.33 0.69 0.91
N LEU A 156 1.10 1.35 0.04
CA LEU A 156 2.48 1.74 0.34
C LEU A 156 2.56 3.26 0.47
N THR A 157 3.14 3.74 1.58
CA THR A 157 3.51 5.16 1.68
C THR A 157 4.71 5.43 0.79
N PRO A 158 4.92 6.69 0.32
CA PRO A 158 5.93 6.97 -0.68
C PRO A 158 7.34 6.61 -0.23
N SER A 159 8.17 6.14 -1.14
CA SER A 159 9.61 6.16 -0.98
C SER A 159 10.12 7.61 -1.00
N PRO A 160 11.35 7.89 -0.51
CA PRO A 160 11.85 9.26 -0.42
C PRO A 160 12.17 9.86 -1.78
N ASP A 161 12.20 11.19 -1.80
CA ASP A 161 12.80 12.01 -2.84
C ASP A 161 13.91 12.85 -2.19
N MET A 162 15.12 12.81 -2.73
CA MET A 162 16.28 13.52 -2.18
C MET A 162 16.15 15.05 -2.24
N GLY A 163 15.19 15.57 -3.02
CA GLY A 163 14.82 16.98 -3.01
C GLY A 163 13.96 17.39 -1.80
N VAL A 164 13.53 16.42 -0.98
CA VAL A 164 12.69 16.65 0.21
C VAL A 164 13.48 16.22 1.46
N ASP A 165 13.59 17.10 2.45
CA ASP A 165 14.12 16.72 3.75
C ASP A 165 13.16 15.76 4.46
N VAL A 166 13.48 14.47 4.42
CA VAL A 166 12.66 13.38 4.99
C VAL A 166 12.54 13.52 6.52
N ALA A 167 13.52 14.15 7.19
CA ALA A 167 13.50 14.36 8.63
C ALA A 167 12.64 15.55 9.04
N ALA A 168 12.41 16.51 8.14
CA ALA A 168 11.59 17.68 8.43
C ALA A 168 10.12 17.29 8.61
N ALA A 169 9.52 17.74 9.72
CA ALA A 169 8.09 17.52 9.97
C ALA A 169 7.21 18.34 9.00
N GLY A 170 6.10 17.75 8.57
CA GLY A 170 5.10 18.42 7.73
C GLY A 170 5.52 18.57 6.26
N ASN A 171 6.60 17.92 5.83
CA ASN A 171 6.99 17.92 4.42
C ASN A 171 5.91 17.23 3.54
N GLU A 172 5.97 17.47 2.23
CA GLU A 172 4.93 16.99 1.32
C GLU A 172 4.78 15.46 1.30
N LEU A 173 5.88 14.70 1.38
CA LEU A 173 5.82 13.23 1.39
C LEU A 173 5.19 12.71 2.69
N GLU A 174 5.43 13.38 3.82
CA GLU A 174 4.75 13.07 5.08
C GLU A 174 3.24 13.32 4.98
N GLN A 175 2.81 14.40 4.32
CA GLN A 175 1.38 14.69 4.12
C GLN A 175 0.69 13.59 3.31
N PHE A 176 1.31 13.10 2.23
CA PHE A 176 0.80 11.96 1.47
C PHE A 176 0.81 10.67 2.27
N SER A 177 1.85 10.45 3.10
CA SER A 177 1.91 9.30 4.00
C SER A 177 0.77 9.30 5.00
N GLU A 178 0.49 10.45 5.63
CA GLU A 178 -0.62 10.61 6.58
C GLU A 178 -1.99 10.44 5.90
N MET A 179 -2.15 10.91 4.67
CA MET A 179 -3.36 10.67 3.88
C MET A 179 -3.58 9.16 3.67
N LEU A 180 -2.56 8.42 3.25
CA LEU A 180 -2.64 6.97 3.05
C LEU A 180 -2.88 6.20 4.35
N LYS A 181 -2.27 6.61 5.47
CA LYS A 181 -2.55 6.06 6.81
C LYS A 181 -4.02 6.22 7.20
N LYS A 182 -4.59 7.40 6.95
CA LYS A 182 -6.01 7.66 7.21
C LYS A 182 -6.91 6.78 6.34
N LEU A 183 -6.58 6.59 5.06
CA LEU A 183 -7.30 5.68 4.18
C LEU A 183 -7.20 4.23 4.67
N ALA A 184 -5.99 3.75 4.95
CA ALA A 184 -5.80 2.39 5.44
C ALA A 184 -6.57 2.12 6.73
N ALA A 185 -6.62 3.09 7.65
CA ALA A 185 -7.40 3.00 8.87
C ALA A 185 -8.91 3.02 8.61
N ALA A 186 -9.40 3.90 7.73
CA ALA A 186 -10.82 4.03 7.41
C ALA A 186 -11.38 2.75 6.76
N TYR A 187 -10.63 2.17 5.83
CA TYR A 187 -11.00 0.94 5.13
C TYR A 187 -10.58 -0.35 5.86
N ARG A 188 -9.83 -0.25 6.97
CA ARG A 188 -9.27 -1.38 7.73
C ARG A 188 -8.44 -2.33 6.86
N ILE A 189 -7.61 -1.77 6.00
CA ILE A 189 -6.71 -2.47 5.09
C ILE A 189 -5.25 -2.36 5.54
N GLY A 190 -4.35 -3.10 4.88
CA GLY A 190 -2.93 -3.09 5.19
C GLY A 190 -2.22 -1.80 4.75
N LEU A 191 -1.11 -1.47 5.43
CA LEU A 191 -0.22 -0.36 5.07
C LEU A 191 1.23 -0.76 5.30
N ALA A 192 2.04 -0.75 4.25
CA ALA A 192 3.50 -0.79 4.37
C ALA A 192 4.03 0.64 4.41
N ASP A 193 4.44 1.10 5.60
CA ASP A 193 4.90 2.48 5.83
C ASP A 193 6.37 2.63 5.42
N SER A 194 6.61 2.66 4.10
CA SER A 194 7.94 2.85 3.52
C SER A 194 8.55 4.18 3.94
N TYR A 195 7.76 5.27 3.91
CA TYR A 195 8.23 6.59 4.31
C TYR A 195 8.80 6.59 5.72
N ALA A 196 8.08 6.03 6.70
CA ALA A 196 8.56 5.93 8.07
C ALA A 196 9.84 5.10 8.19
N GLN A 197 9.98 4.04 7.39
CA GLN A 197 11.20 3.23 7.40
C GLN A 197 12.43 4.03 6.95
N PHE A 198 12.33 4.78 5.86
CA PHE A 198 13.43 5.65 5.40
C PHE A 198 13.70 6.79 6.38
N ARG A 199 12.64 7.43 6.89
CA ARG A 199 12.77 8.49 7.89
C ARG A 199 13.51 8.00 9.14
N ASN A 200 13.21 6.81 9.63
CA ASN A 200 13.89 6.21 10.77
C ASN A 200 15.38 6.02 10.49
N GLN A 201 15.78 5.55 9.28
CA GLN A 201 17.18 5.43 8.92
C GLN A 201 17.91 6.79 9.04
N VAL A 202 17.29 7.86 8.53
CA VAL A 202 17.87 9.21 8.56
C VAL A 202 17.92 9.77 10.00
N THR A 203 16.88 9.60 10.79
CA THR A 203 16.86 10.07 12.18
C THR A 203 17.79 9.29 13.10
N GLU A 204 18.12 8.04 12.75
CA GLU A 204 19.15 7.23 13.39
C GLU A 204 20.58 7.59 12.93
N GLY A 205 20.74 8.62 12.09
CA GLY A 205 22.04 9.16 11.65
C GLY A 205 22.61 8.49 10.41
N ARG A 206 21.85 7.67 9.68
CA ARG A 206 22.28 7.13 8.39
C ARG A 206 22.06 8.14 7.27
N ASN A 207 22.88 8.07 6.23
CA ASN A 207 22.74 8.93 5.08
C ASN A 207 21.67 8.36 4.13
N LEU A 208 20.69 9.20 3.72
CA LEU A 208 19.67 8.80 2.76
C LEU A 208 20.28 8.30 1.44
N LEU A 209 21.41 8.86 1.02
CA LEU A 209 22.16 8.43 -0.17
C LEU A 209 22.54 6.94 -0.17
N ASP A 210 22.71 6.32 1.00
CA ASP A 210 23.03 4.89 1.10
C ASP A 210 21.87 3.99 0.62
N PHE A 211 20.67 4.55 0.49
CA PHE A 211 19.43 3.85 0.12
C PHE A 211 18.87 4.26 -1.24
N MET A 212 19.52 5.22 -1.92
CA MET A 212 19.01 5.78 -3.18
C MET A 212 19.94 5.47 -4.34
N ALA A 213 19.36 5.17 -5.50
CA ALA A 213 20.07 5.01 -6.77
C ALA A 213 20.10 6.31 -7.58
N GLN A 214 19.07 7.12 -7.42
CA GLN A 214 18.97 8.50 -7.94
C GLN A 214 17.96 9.28 -7.09
N VAL A 215 17.64 10.52 -7.46
CA VAL A 215 16.84 11.48 -6.67
C VAL A 215 15.60 10.87 -6.04
N ASN A 216 14.82 10.07 -6.79
CA ASN A 216 13.53 9.53 -6.37
C ASN A 216 13.37 8.02 -6.61
N HIS A 217 14.48 7.33 -6.86
CA HIS A 217 14.48 5.87 -6.97
C HIS A 217 15.39 5.26 -5.91
N PRO A 218 14.86 4.36 -5.07
CA PRO A 218 15.65 3.57 -4.15
C PRO A 218 16.66 2.67 -4.89
N ASN A 219 17.79 2.39 -4.24
CA ASN A 219 18.70 1.32 -4.64
C ASN A 219 18.29 -0.01 -3.99
N GLU A 220 19.11 -1.05 -4.14
CA GLU A 220 18.84 -2.38 -3.58
C GLU A 220 18.55 -2.34 -2.07
N LYS A 221 19.33 -1.58 -1.28
CA LYS A 221 19.10 -1.43 0.16
C LYS A 221 17.78 -0.72 0.47
N GLY A 222 17.40 0.28 -0.34
CA GLY A 222 16.12 0.95 -0.21
C GLY A 222 14.96 0.02 -0.54
N HIS A 223 15.08 -0.79 -1.58
CA HIS A 223 14.07 -1.80 -1.91
C HIS A 223 13.97 -2.90 -0.83
N GLU A 224 15.07 -3.28 -0.20
CA GLU A 224 15.06 -4.21 0.94
C GLU A 224 14.24 -3.65 2.12
N LEU A 225 14.38 -2.36 2.45
CA LEU A 225 13.56 -1.71 3.49
C LEU A 225 12.07 -1.81 3.18
N ILE A 226 11.67 -1.50 1.93
CA ILE A 226 10.26 -1.58 1.52
C ILE A 226 9.74 -3.02 1.65
N ALA A 227 10.50 -4.00 1.15
CA ALA A 227 10.16 -5.42 1.27
C ALA A 227 10.01 -5.87 2.74
N GLU A 228 10.87 -5.38 3.65
CA GLU A 228 10.75 -5.63 5.09
C GLU A 228 9.43 -5.12 5.67
N GLY A 229 8.98 -3.94 5.24
CA GLY A 229 7.69 -3.38 5.63
C GLY A 229 6.53 -4.25 5.21
N ILE A 230 6.55 -4.74 3.97
CA ILE A 230 5.54 -5.65 3.42
C ILE A 230 5.52 -6.98 4.18
N MET A 231 6.69 -7.54 4.47
CA MET A 231 6.82 -8.85 5.14
C MET A 231 6.26 -8.89 6.56
N LYS A 232 5.97 -7.76 7.19
CA LYS A 232 5.29 -7.70 8.50
C LYS A 232 3.86 -8.29 8.46
N TYR A 233 3.25 -8.35 7.29
CA TYR A 233 1.93 -8.93 7.09
C TYR A 233 1.93 -10.45 6.92
N PHE A 234 3.05 -11.04 6.58
CA PHE A 234 3.23 -12.46 6.32
C PHE A 234 3.94 -13.16 7.47
#